data_fd3ab1efd56735c5792de177c686d800
#
_entry.id   fd3ab1efd56735c5792de177c686d800
#
_cell.length_a   1.000
_cell.length_b   1.000
_cell.length_c   1.000
_cell.angle_alpha   90.00
_cell.angle_beta   90.00
_cell.angle_gamma   90.00
#
_symmetry.space_group_name_H-M   'P 1'
#
loop_
_entity.id
_entity.type
_entity.pdbx_description
1 polymer ?
#
loop_
_entity_poly.entity_id
_entity_poly.type
_entity_poly.pdbx_seq_one_letter_code
_entity_poly.pdbx_strand_id
1 'polypeptide(L)'
;MTKNDFSPEKQLQLIEETITQAKENLGKHSFPFIFWGWLVSLTALVNHLLLTFSSLGGKSYLIWPISMVLGAVLIVLYYRKTEKTERHLTHLEYFLSRLWIVLGLILLVFTVGINFMDLDPWFFFPFIAGLGTVVSGVVLKFTPLTLGGIVLLAFPFYSAAFRDNSLLLLYAAVIVVSYLIPGYLLKRQSE
;
A
#
# COMPACT_ATOMS: atom_id res chain seq x y z
N MET A 1 29.32 -38.97 -11.71
CA MET A 1 27.94 -38.46 -11.83
C MET A 1 27.12 -39.20 -10.77
N THR A 2 27.07 -38.65 -9.58
CA THR A 2 26.27 -39.18 -8.45
C THR A 2 24.83 -38.75 -8.65
N LYS A 3 23.99 -39.71 -9.02
CA LYS A 3 22.53 -39.57 -9.04
C LYS A 3 22.10 -39.26 -7.62
N ASN A 4 21.61 -38.03 -7.39
CA ASN A 4 21.06 -37.62 -6.12
C ASN A 4 19.76 -38.43 -5.88
N ASP A 5 19.88 -39.55 -5.21
CA ASP A 5 18.75 -40.36 -4.74
C ASP A 5 18.07 -39.63 -3.55
N PHE A 6 17.34 -38.53 -3.87
CA PHE A 6 16.34 -38.03 -2.93
C PHE A 6 15.17 -39.03 -2.94
N SER A 7 14.93 -39.66 -1.78
CA SER A 7 13.73 -40.51 -1.66
C SER A 7 12.50 -39.68 -2.01
N PRO A 8 11.44 -40.27 -2.56
CA PRO A 8 10.19 -39.57 -2.89
C PRO A 8 9.63 -38.78 -1.70
N GLU A 9 9.84 -39.27 -0.50
CA GLU A 9 9.42 -38.61 0.76
C GLU A 9 10.22 -37.30 1.00
N LYS A 10 11.53 -37.30 0.77
CA LYS A 10 12.35 -36.08 0.85
C LYS A 10 11.99 -35.04 -0.20
N GLN A 11 11.62 -35.49 -1.40
CA GLN A 11 11.15 -34.58 -2.46
C GLN A 11 9.81 -33.94 -2.08
N LEU A 12 8.88 -34.70 -1.53
CA LEU A 12 7.60 -34.20 -1.01
C LEU A 12 7.81 -33.21 0.13
N GLN A 13 8.67 -33.49 1.09
CA GLN A 13 9.01 -32.58 2.19
C GLN A 13 9.61 -31.25 1.68
N LEU A 14 10.54 -31.30 0.72
CA LEU A 14 11.12 -30.11 0.10
C LEU A 14 10.07 -29.25 -0.62
N ILE A 15 9.12 -29.90 -1.31
CA ILE A 15 8.02 -29.21 -2.00
C ILE A 15 7.10 -28.54 -0.95
N GLU A 16 6.75 -29.25 0.11
CA GLU A 16 5.90 -28.76 1.19
C GLU A 16 6.53 -27.58 1.94
N GLU A 17 7.81 -27.67 2.27
CA GLU A 17 8.60 -26.58 2.85
C GLU A 17 8.67 -25.37 1.92
N THR A 18 8.90 -25.57 0.62
CA THR A 18 8.97 -24.50 -0.38
C THR A 18 7.61 -23.80 -0.53
N ILE A 19 6.50 -24.54 -0.54
CA ILE A 19 5.16 -24.00 -0.60
C ILE A 19 4.85 -23.19 0.66
N THR A 20 5.21 -23.71 1.83
CA THR A 20 5.00 -23.04 3.11
C THR A 20 5.80 -21.73 3.19
N GLN A 21 7.08 -21.76 2.80
CA GLN A 21 7.90 -20.55 2.75
C GLN A 21 7.37 -19.51 1.74
N ALA A 22 6.87 -19.95 0.58
CA ALA A 22 6.26 -19.06 -0.39
C ALA A 22 5.01 -18.39 0.14
N LYS A 23 4.14 -19.14 0.84
CA LYS A 23 2.94 -18.61 1.50
C LYS A 23 3.28 -17.62 2.61
N GLU A 24 4.20 -17.94 3.51
CA GLU A 24 4.64 -17.05 4.57
C GLU A 24 5.21 -15.74 4.03
N ASN A 25 5.98 -15.79 2.93
CA ASN A 25 6.50 -14.59 2.29
C ASN A 25 5.40 -13.70 1.72
N LEU A 26 4.37 -14.29 1.09
CA LEU A 26 3.21 -13.53 0.61
C LEU A 26 2.48 -12.80 1.74
N GLY A 27 2.27 -13.45 2.88
CA GLY A 27 1.59 -12.86 4.04
C GLY A 27 2.30 -11.65 4.62
N LYS A 28 3.62 -11.65 4.62
CA LYS A 28 4.44 -10.53 5.11
C LYS A 28 4.25 -9.27 4.29
N HIS A 29 3.95 -9.39 3.01
CA HIS A 29 3.66 -8.26 2.12
C HIS A 29 2.26 -7.66 2.31
N SER A 30 1.35 -8.33 3.05
CA SER A 30 0.00 -7.84 3.30
C SER A 30 -0.05 -6.66 4.26
N PHE A 31 0.83 -6.63 5.27
CA PHE A 31 0.80 -5.64 6.35
C PHE A 31 0.87 -4.19 5.85
N PRO A 32 1.78 -3.79 4.94
CA PRO A 32 1.82 -2.41 4.46
C PRO A 32 0.51 -1.97 3.81
N PHE A 33 -0.12 -2.82 3.00
CA PHE A 33 -1.39 -2.50 2.33
C PHE A 33 -2.53 -2.34 3.34
N ILE A 34 -2.63 -3.21 4.34
CA ILE A 34 -3.63 -3.10 5.40
C ILE A 34 -3.39 -1.84 6.23
N PHE A 35 -2.15 -1.58 6.65
CA PHE A 35 -1.80 -0.43 7.46
C PHE A 35 -2.10 0.90 6.74
N TRP A 36 -1.58 1.07 5.51
CA TRP A 36 -1.83 2.27 4.73
C TRP A 36 -3.29 2.40 4.31
N GLY A 37 -3.96 1.28 4.02
CA GLY A 37 -5.38 1.25 3.73
C GLY A 37 -6.21 1.84 4.88
N TRP A 38 -5.97 1.41 6.11
CA TRP A 38 -6.64 1.98 7.29
C TRP A 38 -6.27 3.44 7.52
N LEU A 39 -4.99 3.77 7.49
CA LEU A 39 -4.51 5.13 7.74
C LEU A 39 -5.15 6.13 6.78
N VAL A 40 -5.09 5.86 5.48
CA VAL A 40 -5.60 6.77 4.44
C VAL A 40 -7.12 6.86 4.48
N SER A 41 -7.84 5.73 4.63
CA SER A 41 -9.31 5.73 4.73
C SER A 41 -9.79 6.50 5.94
N LEU A 42 -9.18 6.29 7.11
CA LEU A 42 -9.54 7.02 8.33
C LEU A 42 -9.20 8.51 8.21
N THR A 43 -8.05 8.87 7.62
CA THR A 43 -7.68 10.27 7.37
C THR A 43 -8.71 10.96 6.46
N ALA A 44 -9.16 10.29 5.40
CA ALA A 44 -10.17 10.83 4.49
C ALA A 44 -11.53 11.03 5.20
N LEU A 45 -11.96 10.05 6.00
CA LEU A 45 -13.19 10.14 6.78
C LEU A 45 -13.13 11.28 7.81
N VAL A 46 -12.05 11.38 8.58
CA VAL A 46 -11.86 12.45 9.56
C VAL A 46 -11.81 13.81 8.89
N ASN A 47 -11.11 13.92 7.73
CA ASN A 47 -11.09 15.19 6.99
C ASN A 47 -12.48 15.57 6.47
N HIS A 48 -13.29 14.63 6.00
CA HIS A 48 -14.67 14.88 5.61
C HIS A 48 -15.51 15.40 6.78
N LEU A 49 -15.39 14.78 7.97
CA LEU A 49 -16.09 15.22 9.18
C LEU A 49 -15.63 16.61 9.60
N LEU A 50 -14.33 16.90 9.56
CA LEU A 50 -13.80 18.23 9.89
C LEU A 50 -14.32 19.31 8.93
N LEU A 51 -14.41 19.01 7.62
CA LEU A 51 -14.96 19.95 6.64
C LEU A 51 -16.47 20.19 6.85
N THR A 52 -17.20 19.16 7.27
CA THR A 52 -18.67 19.23 7.41
C THR A 52 -19.11 19.85 8.73
N PHE A 53 -18.43 19.49 9.83
CA PHE A 53 -18.90 19.81 11.19
C PHE A 53 -18.00 20.80 11.95
N SER A 54 -16.84 21.21 11.40
CA SER A 54 -15.96 22.18 12.06
C SER A 54 -15.84 23.48 11.26
N SER A 55 -15.48 24.56 11.96
CA SER A 55 -15.16 25.87 11.34
C SER A 55 -13.75 25.96 10.75
N LEU A 56 -13.01 24.85 10.70
CA LEU A 56 -11.60 24.83 10.24
C LEU A 56 -11.46 25.09 8.74
N GLY A 57 -12.48 24.79 7.94
CA GLY A 57 -12.44 24.98 6.50
C GLY A 57 -11.21 24.31 5.86
N GLY A 58 -10.50 25.03 4.99
CA GLY A 58 -9.29 24.52 4.31
C GLY A 58 -8.16 24.08 5.24
N LYS A 59 -8.12 24.54 6.49
CA LYS A 59 -7.09 24.06 7.46
C LYS A 59 -7.27 22.60 7.84
N SER A 60 -8.45 22.01 7.64
CA SER A 60 -8.69 20.58 7.87
C SER A 60 -7.80 19.67 7.03
N TYR A 61 -7.32 20.15 5.86
CA TYR A 61 -6.40 19.39 5.02
C TYR A 61 -5.01 19.16 5.63
N LEU A 62 -4.64 19.90 6.68
CA LEU A 62 -3.39 19.65 7.42
C LEU A 62 -3.33 18.27 8.07
N ILE A 63 -4.47 17.59 8.23
CA ILE A 63 -4.51 16.21 8.72
C ILE A 63 -3.73 15.25 7.80
N TRP A 64 -3.64 15.53 6.48
CA TRP A 64 -2.97 14.67 5.53
C TRP A 64 -1.45 14.58 5.75
N PRO A 65 -0.68 15.69 5.74
CA PRO A 65 0.74 15.61 6.02
C PRO A 65 1.04 15.07 7.42
N ILE A 66 0.22 15.40 8.43
CA ILE A 66 0.39 14.90 9.79
C ILE A 66 0.23 13.36 9.82
N SER A 67 -0.84 12.82 9.25
CA SER A 67 -1.09 11.37 9.24
C SER A 67 -0.07 10.62 8.40
N MET A 68 0.42 11.20 7.28
CA MET A 68 1.45 10.57 6.45
C MET A 68 2.79 10.48 7.17
N VAL A 69 3.23 11.55 7.85
CA VAL A 69 4.46 11.53 8.66
C VAL A 69 4.32 10.53 9.81
N LEU A 70 3.19 10.55 10.52
CA LEU A 70 2.93 9.59 11.60
C LEU A 70 2.95 8.16 11.08
N GLY A 71 2.31 7.89 9.94
CA GLY A 71 2.30 6.59 9.30
C GLY A 71 3.69 6.11 8.90
N ALA A 72 4.49 7.00 8.31
CA ALA A 72 5.87 6.69 7.94
C ALA A 72 6.73 6.33 9.17
N VAL A 73 6.59 7.08 10.26
CA VAL A 73 7.29 6.79 11.52
C VAL A 73 6.85 5.44 12.09
N LEU A 74 5.55 5.18 12.15
CA LEU A 74 5.02 3.92 12.70
C LEU A 74 5.47 2.70 11.89
N ILE A 75 5.47 2.78 10.56
CA ILE A 75 5.90 1.66 9.71
C ILE A 75 7.39 1.39 9.85
N VAL A 76 8.22 2.44 9.96
CA VAL A 76 9.67 2.30 10.22
C VAL A 76 9.93 1.66 11.58
N LEU A 77 9.21 2.09 12.63
CA LEU A 77 9.34 1.51 13.97
C LEU A 77 8.91 0.04 13.99
N TYR A 78 7.83 -0.28 13.29
CA TYR A 78 7.35 -1.66 13.14
C TYR A 78 8.43 -2.56 12.53
N TYR A 79 9.00 -2.16 11.39
CA TYR A 79 10.04 -2.95 10.72
C TYR A 79 11.32 -3.05 11.57
N ARG A 80 11.79 -1.97 12.19
CA ARG A 80 12.94 -2.02 13.11
C ARG A 80 12.76 -2.99 14.26
N LYS A 81 11.52 -3.13 14.76
CA LYS A 81 11.22 -4.10 15.84
C LYS A 81 11.19 -5.54 15.33
N THR A 82 10.73 -5.75 14.10
CA THR A 82 10.54 -7.08 13.50
C THR A 82 11.83 -7.64 12.90
N GLU A 83 12.73 -6.78 12.40
CA GLU A 83 13.97 -7.15 11.70
C GLU A 83 15.15 -7.54 12.62
N LYS A 84 14.97 -7.68 13.93
CA LYS A 84 16.04 -8.09 14.86
C LYS A 84 16.55 -9.52 14.66
N THR A 85 15.94 -10.29 13.78
CA THR A 85 16.42 -11.63 13.39
C THR A 85 17.07 -11.52 12.02
N GLU A 86 18.30 -11.99 11.87
CA GLU A 86 19.07 -12.00 10.61
C GLU A 86 18.22 -12.53 9.47
N ARG A 87 17.75 -11.63 8.60
CA ARG A 87 16.83 -11.96 7.55
C ARG A 87 17.45 -11.59 6.22
N HIS A 88 17.79 -12.59 5.44
CA HIS A 88 18.11 -12.39 4.03
C HIS A 88 16.83 -11.95 3.29
N LEU A 89 16.77 -10.66 2.91
CA LEU A 89 15.70 -10.14 2.08
C LEU A 89 15.71 -10.90 0.74
N THR A 90 14.56 -11.40 0.33
CA THR A 90 14.43 -11.96 -1.02
C THR A 90 14.56 -10.83 -2.04
N HIS A 91 14.95 -11.15 -3.28
CA HIS A 91 15.04 -10.17 -4.37
C HIS A 91 13.71 -9.42 -4.56
N LEU A 92 12.60 -10.09 -4.34
CA LEU A 92 11.25 -9.55 -4.41
C LEU A 92 10.99 -8.50 -3.31
N GLU A 93 11.31 -8.83 -2.06
CA GLU A 93 11.20 -7.92 -0.92
C GLU A 93 12.06 -6.67 -1.11
N TYR A 94 13.30 -6.86 -1.59
CA TYR A 94 14.19 -5.76 -1.91
C TYR A 94 13.61 -4.84 -2.98
N PHE A 95 13.10 -5.41 -4.08
CA PHE A 95 12.50 -4.63 -5.16
C PHE A 95 11.28 -3.82 -4.67
N LEU A 96 10.33 -4.48 -4.00
CA LEU A 96 9.11 -3.81 -3.49
C LEU A 96 9.46 -2.71 -2.48
N SER A 97 10.39 -2.96 -1.57
CA SER A 97 10.87 -1.96 -0.61
C SER A 97 11.44 -0.72 -1.33
N ARG A 98 12.30 -0.93 -2.33
CA ARG A 98 12.89 0.18 -3.11
C ARG A 98 11.86 0.92 -3.93
N LEU A 99 10.92 0.20 -4.55
CA LEU A 99 9.81 0.81 -5.27
C LEU A 99 9.03 1.78 -4.37
N TRP A 100 8.60 1.32 -3.19
CA TRP A 100 7.82 2.15 -2.27
C TRP A 100 8.63 3.29 -1.63
N ILE A 101 9.93 3.12 -1.41
CA ILE A 101 10.81 4.22 -0.98
C ILE A 101 10.87 5.30 -2.07
N VAL A 102 11.09 4.93 -3.33
CA VAL A 102 11.15 5.88 -4.45
C VAL A 102 9.81 6.60 -4.62
N LEU A 103 8.70 5.86 -4.63
CA LEU A 103 7.35 6.45 -4.73
C LEU A 103 7.05 7.36 -3.53
N GLY A 104 7.45 6.98 -2.32
CA GLY A 104 7.32 7.81 -1.12
C GLY A 104 8.11 9.12 -1.21
N LEU A 105 9.34 9.09 -1.75
CA LEU A 105 10.12 10.30 -2.02
C LEU A 105 9.45 11.19 -3.08
N ILE A 106 8.91 10.59 -4.14
CA ILE A 106 8.16 11.33 -5.16
C ILE A 106 6.93 12.00 -4.53
N LEU A 107 6.15 11.27 -3.72
CA LEU A 107 4.99 11.82 -3.00
C LEU A 107 5.39 12.98 -2.07
N LEU A 108 6.55 12.88 -1.40
CA LEU A 108 7.07 13.95 -0.55
C LEU A 108 7.43 15.19 -1.38
N VAL A 109 8.09 15.02 -2.53
CA VAL A 109 8.39 16.11 -3.46
C VAL A 109 7.12 16.79 -3.94
N PHE A 110 6.08 16.01 -4.32
CA PHE A 110 4.78 16.57 -4.70
C PHE A 110 4.08 17.29 -3.54
N THR A 111 4.18 16.78 -2.31
CA THR A 111 3.62 17.46 -1.12
C THR A 111 4.21 18.85 -0.93
N VAL A 112 5.53 19.01 -1.18
CA VAL A 112 6.19 20.32 -1.15
C VAL A 112 5.80 21.14 -2.39
N GLY A 113 5.84 20.54 -3.57
CA GLY A 113 5.59 21.20 -4.85
C GLY A 113 4.17 21.78 -5.00
N ILE A 114 3.15 21.15 -4.38
CA ILE A 114 1.76 21.64 -4.38
C ILE A 114 1.67 23.11 -3.92
N ASN A 115 2.49 23.52 -2.96
CA ASN A 115 2.48 24.87 -2.43
C ASN A 115 3.07 25.92 -3.39
N PHE A 116 3.79 25.49 -4.41
CA PHE A 116 4.51 26.38 -5.35
C PHE A 116 4.00 26.30 -6.79
N MET A 117 3.27 25.26 -7.17
CA MET A 117 2.99 24.92 -8.58
C MET A 117 1.51 24.66 -8.89
N ASP A 118 0.57 25.01 -8.04
CA ASP A 118 -0.88 24.76 -8.21
C ASP A 118 -1.20 23.32 -8.68
N LEU A 119 -0.44 22.33 -8.19
CA LEU A 119 -0.64 20.94 -8.52
C LEU A 119 -1.88 20.40 -7.84
N ASP A 120 -2.65 19.59 -8.55
CA ASP A 120 -3.84 18.96 -8.00
C ASP A 120 -3.49 17.73 -7.16
N PRO A 121 -3.62 17.77 -5.81
CA PRO A 121 -3.35 16.62 -4.96
C PRO A 121 -4.26 15.44 -5.26
N TRP A 122 -5.51 15.66 -5.66
CA TRP A 122 -6.48 14.62 -5.99
C TRP A 122 -6.10 13.82 -7.25
N PHE A 123 -5.27 14.41 -8.10
CA PHE A 123 -4.72 13.72 -9.26
C PHE A 123 -3.44 12.96 -8.91
N PHE A 124 -2.43 13.64 -8.37
CA PHE A 124 -1.09 13.08 -8.25
C PHE A 124 -0.97 12.00 -7.16
N PHE A 125 -1.56 12.19 -5.98
CA PHE A 125 -1.42 11.21 -4.89
C PHE A 125 -2.07 9.86 -5.23
N PRO A 126 -3.34 9.78 -5.66
CA PRO A 126 -3.95 8.51 -6.03
C PRO A 126 -3.28 7.88 -7.25
N PHE A 127 -2.82 8.68 -8.21
CA PHE A 127 -2.17 8.18 -9.41
C PHE A 127 -0.85 7.48 -9.08
N ILE A 128 0.03 8.13 -8.30
CA ILE A 128 1.32 7.55 -7.90
C ILE A 128 1.12 6.30 -7.02
N ALA A 129 0.19 6.38 -6.06
CA ALA A 129 -0.14 5.25 -5.21
C ALA A 129 -0.73 4.08 -6.02
N GLY A 130 -1.60 4.37 -7.00
CA GLY A 130 -2.17 3.38 -7.92
C GLY A 130 -1.11 2.69 -8.76
N LEU A 131 -0.15 3.44 -9.33
CA LEU A 131 0.99 2.86 -10.06
C LEU A 131 1.78 1.89 -9.18
N GLY A 132 2.15 2.30 -7.98
CA GLY A 132 2.87 1.45 -7.04
C GLY A 132 2.08 0.18 -6.69
N THR A 133 0.77 0.30 -6.53
CA THR A 133 -0.11 -0.82 -6.21
C THR A 133 -0.25 -1.80 -7.37
N VAL A 134 -0.42 -1.31 -8.61
CA VAL A 134 -0.46 -2.17 -9.82
C VAL A 134 0.86 -2.93 -9.97
N VAL A 135 2.00 -2.22 -9.90
CA VAL A 135 3.32 -2.85 -10.00
C VAL A 135 3.50 -3.90 -8.90
N SER A 136 3.13 -3.58 -7.66
CA SER A 136 3.18 -4.54 -6.54
C SER A 136 2.32 -5.78 -6.81
N GLY A 137 1.08 -5.59 -7.31
CA GLY A 137 0.17 -6.68 -7.63
C GLY A 137 0.69 -7.60 -8.75
N VAL A 138 1.27 -7.01 -9.79
CA VAL A 138 1.90 -7.76 -10.91
C VAL A 138 3.11 -8.55 -10.43
N VAL A 139 3.99 -7.92 -9.66
CA VAL A 139 5.22 -8.52 -9.13
C VAL A 139 4.92 -9.65 -8.13
N LEU A 140 3.92 -9.46 -7.27
CA LEU A 140 3.42 -10.48 -6.35
C LEU A 140 2.58 -11.57 -7.04
N LYS A 141 2.26 -11.40 -8.34
CA LYS A 141 1.31 -12.25 -9.08
C LYS A 141 -0.05 -12.37 -8.38
N PHE A 142 -0.49 -11.28 -7.78
CA PHE A 142 -1.72 -11.23 -6.99
C PHE A 142 -2.76 -10.30 -7.64
N THR A 143 -3.65 -10.90 -8.42
CA THR A 143 -4.66 -10.21 -9.23
C THR A 143 -5.55 -9.24 -8.43
N PRO A 144 -6.04 -9.55 -7.21
CA PRO A 144 -6.87 -8.60 -6.46
C PRO A 144 -6.17 -7.28 -6.18
N LEU A 145 -4.86 -7.29 -5.90
CA LEU A 145 -4.08 -6.08 -5.68
C LEU A 145 -3.86 -5.30 -6.99
N THR A 146 -3.63 -6.00 -8.10
CA THR A 146 -3.53 -5.37 -9.43
C THR A 146 -4.83 -4.66 -9.79
N LEU A 147 -5.98 -5.31 -9.62
CA LEU A 147 -7.29 -4.70 -9.87
C LEU A 147 -7.56 -3.51 -8.95
N GLY A 148 -7.25 -3.63 -7.65
CA GLY A 148 -7.32 -2.52 -6.70
C GLY A 148 -6.49 -1.32 -7.15
N GLY A 149 -5.26 -1.56 -7.61
CA GLY A 149 -4.40 -0.51 -8.17
C GLY A 149 -4.99 0.16 -9.42
N ILE A 150 -5.63 -0.61 -10.31
CA ILE A 150 -6.32 -0.06 -11.49
C ILE A 150 -7.49 0.83 -11.08
N VAL A 151 -8.28 0.42 -10.08
CA VAL A 151 -9.37 1.24 -9.54
C VAL A 151 -8.82 2.56 -8.99
N LEU A 152 -7.70 2.50 -8.27
CA LEU A 152 -7.05 3.69 -7.72
C LEU A 152 -6.47 4.60 -8.83
N LEU A 153 -5.96 4.04 -9.93
CA LEU A 153 -5.52 4.80 -11.11
C LEU A 153 -6.68 5.49 -11.86
N ALA A 154 -7.89 4.94 -11.80
CA ALA A 154 -9.07 5.53 -12.42
C ALA A 154 -9.61 6.72 -11.60
N PHE A 155 -9.40 6.74 -10.28
CA PHE A 155 -9.93 7.76 -9.38
C PHE A 155 -9.53 9.19 -9.74
N PRO A 156 -8.27 9.53 -10.12
CA PRO A 156 -7.87 10.88 -10.53
C PRO A 156 -8.71 11.45 -11.66
N PHE A 157 -9.08 10.63 -12.64
CA PHE A 157 -9.91 11.06 -13.77
C PHE A 157 -11.35 11.37 -13.34
N TYR A 158 -11.89 10.57 -12.41
CA TYR A 158 -13.18 10.87 -11.79
C TYR A 158 -13.12 12.17 -10.98
N SER A 159 -12.09 12.34 -10.13
CA SER A 159 -11.94 13.53 -9.29
C SER A 159 -11.72 14.81 -10.07
N ALA A 160 -11.19 14.74 -11.30
CA ALA A 160 -11.06 15.89 -12.19
C ALA A 160 -12.42 16.38 -12.71
N ALA A 161 -13.38 15.47 -12.91
CA ALA A 161 -14.71 15.79 -13.42
C ALA A 161 -15.70 16.20 -12.30
N PHE A 162 -15.55 15.65 -11.09
CA PHE A 162 -16.49 15.84 -9.98
C PHE A 162 -15.74 16.28 -8.73
N ARG A 163 -15.98 17.53 -8.30
CA ARG A 163 -15.30 18.14 -7.15
C ARG A 163 -16.30 18.65 -6.13
N ASP A 164 -16.69 17.77 -5.24
CA ASP A 164 -17.53 18.10 -4.10
C ASP A 164 -16.98 17.46 -2.80
N ASN A 165 -17.61 17.79 -1.67
CA ASN A 165 -17.19 17.25 -0.38
C ASN A 165 -17.37 15.73 -0.25
N SER A 166 -18.18 15.11 -1.12
CA SER A 166 -18.38 13.65 -1.14
C SER A 166 -17.17 12.91 -1.70
N LEU A 167 -16.27 13.63 -2.41
CA LEU A 167 -15.06 13.07 -2.99
C LEU A 167 -14.16 12.40 -1.93
N LEU A 168 -14.12 12.95 -0.70
CA LEU A 168 -13.37 12.34 0.43
C LEU A 168 -13.95 10.99 0.84
N LEU A 169 -15.28 10.87 0.88
CA LEU A 169 -15.94 9.60 1.18
C LEU A 169 -15.72 8.57 0.08
N LEU A 170 -15.82 9.00 -1.18
CA LEU A 170 -15.53 8.15 -2.31
C LEU A 170 -14.07 7.68 -2.30
N TYR A 171 -13.13 8.59 -1.99
CA TYR A 171 -11.73 8.23 -1.89
C TYR A 171 -11.48 7.21 -0.77
N ALA A 172 -12.10 7.38 0.39
CA ALA A 172 -12.04 6.38 1.47
C ALA A 172 -12.55 5.01 1.00
N ALA A 173 -13.67 4.96 0.26
CA ALA A 173 -14.20 3.72 -0.29
C ALA A 173 -13.26 3.10 -1.34
N VAL A 174 -12.68 3.91 -2.23
CA VAL A 174 -11.68 3.47 -3.21
C VAL A 174 -10.46 2.87 -2.52
N ILE A 175 -9.96 3.49 -1.44
CA ILE A 175 -8.85 2.94 -0.67
C ILE A 175 -9.21 1.61 -0.01
N VAL A 176 -10.42 1.46 0.53
CA VAL A 176 -10.89 0.17 1.07
C VAL A 176 -10.81 -0.92 0.00
N VAL A 177 -11.33 -0.65 -1.19
CA VAL A 177 -11.34 -1.60 -2.31
C VAL A 177 -9.92 -1.88 -2.83
N SER A 178 -9.05 -0.86 -2.87
CA SER A 178 -7.73 -0.95 -3.48
C SER A 178 -6.64 -1.48 -2.55
N TYR A 179 -6.79 -1.31 -1.23
CA TYR A 179 -5.78 -1.67 -0.24
C TYR A 179 -6.28 -2.65 0.82
N LEU A 180 -7.43 -2.38 1.47
CA LEU A 180 -7.88 -3.21 2.58
C LEU A 180 -8.35 -4.57 2.10
N ILE A 181 -9.24 -4.63 1.11
CA ILE A 181 -9.74 -5.90 0.58
C ILE A 181 -8.58 -6.75 0.07
N PRO A 182 -7.73 -6.27 -0.89
CA PRO A 182 -6.60 -7.07 -1.36
C PRO A 182 -5.60 -7.41 -0.25
N GLY A 183 -5.35 -6.49 0.68
CA GLY A 183 -4.44 -6.70 1.81
C GLY A 183 -4.90 -7.84 2.72
N TYR A 184 -6.18 -7.88 3.09
CA TYR A 184 -6.73 -8.99 3.88
C TYR A 184 -6.80 -10.30 3.09
N LEU A 185 -7.13 -10.26 1.79
CA LEU A 185 -7.08 -11.45 0.94
C LEU A 185 -5.66 -12.01 0.83
N LEU A 186 -4.65 -11.14 0.70
CA LEU A 186 -3.25 -11.54 0.66
C LEU A 186 -2.80 -12.17 1.98
N LYS A 187 -3.23 -11.59 3.12
CA LYS A 187 -2.98 -12.16 4.44
C LYS A 187 -3.58 -13.56 4.58
N ARG A 188 -4.81 -13.76 4.14
CA ARG A 188 -5.52 -15.06 4.23
C ARG A 188 -4.86 -16.16 3.38
N GLN A 189 -4.14 -15.81 2.33
CA GLN A 189 -3.41 -16.80 1.52
C GLN A 189 -2.15 -17.34 2.21
N SER A 190 -1.69 -16.67 3.28
CA SER A 190 -0.54 -17.09 4.07
C SER A 190 -0.90 -17.94 5.29
N GLU A 191 -2.16 -18.00 5.63
CA GLU A 191 -2.72 -18.89 6.66
C GLU A 191 -3.14 -20.24 6.05
#